data_de40c5286185c41dba00f4971f43b698
#
_entry.id   de40c5286185c41dba00f4971f43b698
#
_cell.length_a   1.000
_cell.length_b   1.000
_cell.length_c   1.000
_cell.angle_alpha   90.00
_cell.angle_beta   90.00
_cell.angle_gamma   90.00
#
_symmetry.space_group_name_H-M   'P 1'
#
loop_
_entity.id
_entity.type
_entity.pdbx_description
1 polymer ?
#
loop_
_entity_poly.entity_id
_entity_poly.type
_entity_poly.pdbx_seq_one_letter_code
_entity_poly.pdbx_strand_id
1 'polypeptide(L)'
;MASTGDESKQPPEKRARHDGAQAAPAPAPARVQLNPADCNLGQCLHFHIPRNSPRARSTPVVTRLVSLSLLTSPDFVVGHGGLRGHALPGGAFAYCWSGARATAGVRGGGKYCFGCRVVAEQPVEMEDTDAGQRHLCRVGVSRGDDPVGGLGEAGGQSFAFGGTGGKPGHDGNLIDDEFGVGDTVVCAVDLDARPMASIGFAKNVQWLGIALTFDASQTQTGLGLVEAPVKPMPWESAIFPHVLLKNVMVDMQFSMEDGLEPVNGYQPWSSLLGDGNAVLGPTFAEQRECEILVMVGLPASGKTTCAEKCAREHRERRFVILGIKHALEQMKVQIK
;
A
#
# COMPACT_ATOMS: atom_id res chain seq x y z
N MET A 1 -32.20 -74.83 20.87
CA MET A 1 -33.61 -74.65 20.52
C MET A 1 -33.69 -73.42 19.68
N ALA A 2 -33.83 -73.60 18.39
CA ALA A 2 -34.89 -73.13 17.49
C ALA A 2 -34.88 -71.61 17.30
N SER A 3 -34.96 -70.99 16.14
CA SER A 3 -35.36 -71.38 14.78
C SER A 3 -35.24 -70.12 13.93
N THR A 4 -34.62 -70.24 12.81
CA THR A 4 -35.04 -69.77 11.46
C THR A 4 -35.87 -68.51 11.30
N GLY A 5 -35.53 -67.70 10.32
CA GLY A 5 -36.36 -66.71 9.66
C GLY A 5 -35.63 -65.97 8.58
N ASP A 6 -35.58 -66.61 7.43
CA ASP A 6 -35.23 -66.03 6.09
C ASP A 6 -36.39 -65.13 5.63
N GLU A 7 -36.09 -63.93 5.20
CA GLU A 7 -37.03 -63.19 4.35
C GLU A 7 -36.32 -62.23 3.39
N SER A 8 -36.30 -62.65 2.17
CA SER A 8 -35.99 -61.90 0.93
C SER A 8 -36.80 -60.60 0.80
N LYS A 9 -36.16 -59.46 0.52
CA LYS A 9 -36.85 -58.30 -0.06
C LYS A 9 -36.14 -57.76 -1.28
N GLN A 10 -36.93 -57.69 -2.30
CA GLN A 10 -36.68 -57.15 -3.63
C GLN A 10 -36.26 -55.67 -3.62
N PRO A 11 -35.51 -55.22 -4.69
CA PRO A 11 -35.11 -53.85 -4.83
C PRO A 11 -36.27 -52.94 -5.31
N PRO A 12 -36.33 -51.66 -4.87
CA PRO A 12 -37.33 -50.73 -5.38
C PRO A 12 -36.93 -50.10 -6.70
N GLU A 13 -37.93 -49.85 -7.49
CA GLU A 13 -38.00 -49.32 -8.84
C GLU A 13 -37.21 -48.02 -9.10
N LYS A 14 -36.75 -47.97 -10.32
CA LYS A 14 -36.21 -46.78 -11.01
C LYS A 14 -37.25 -45.67 -11.10
N ARG A 15 -37.04 -44.53 -10.46
CA ARG A 15 -37.73 -43.29 -10.75
C ARG A 15 -37.03 -42.51 -11.86
N ALA A 16 -37.84 -41.94 -12.72
CA ALA A 16 -37.53 -41.28 -13.97
C ALA A 16 -36.55 -40.12 -13.86
N ARG A 17 -35.76 -40.00 -14.91
CA ARG A 17 -34.89 -38.87 -15.22
C ARG A 17 -35.72 -37.60 -15.39
N HIS A 18 -35.33 -36.55 -14.68
CA HIS A 18 -35.68 -35.18 -15.02
C HIS A 18 -34.55 -34.62 -15.89
N ASP A 19 -34.95 -34.03 -16.99
CA ASP A 19 -34.13 -33.51 -18.06
C ASP A 19 -33.10 -32.48 -17.59
N GLY A 20 -31.91 -32.60 -18.19
CA GLY A 20 -30.77 -31.78 -17.93
C GLY A 20 -30.93 -30.35 -18.43
N ALA A 21 -30.61 -29.41 -17.56
CA ALA A 21 -30.12 -28.12 -18.00
C ALA A 21 -28.67 -28.31 -18.49
N GLN A 22 -28.45 -28.20 -19.80
CA GLN A 22 -27.11 -28.14 -20.37
C GLN A 22 -26.36 -26.93 -19.79
N ALA A 23 -25.32 -27.22 -19.03
CA ALA A 23 -24.36 -26.20 -18.62
C ALA A 23 -23.71 -25.59 -19.88
N ALA A 24 -23.72 -24.29 -19.99
CA ALA A 24 -23.06 -23.58 -21.08
C ALA A 24 -21.57 -23.96 -21.12
N PRO A 25 -20.97 -24.14 -22.31
CA PRO A 25 -19.57 -24.49 -22.42
C PRO A 25 -18.68 -23.41 -21.78
N ALA A 26 -17.70 -23.84 -21.03
CA ALA A 26 -16.68 -22.96 -20.46
C ALA A 26 -16.05 -22.09 -21.55
N PRO A 27 -15.77 -20.80 -21.28
CA PRO A 27 -15.15 -19.92 -22.27
C PRO A 27 -13.79 -20.49 -22.68
N ALA A 28 -13.54 -20.51 -23.97
CA ALA A 28 -12.27 -20.96 -24.52
C ALA A 28 -11.10 -20.17 -23.92
N PRO A 29 -9.94 -20.80 -23.66
CA PRO A 29 -8.78 -20.11 -23.12
C PRO A 29 -8.35 -18.98 -24.06
N ALA A 30 -8.08 -17.81 -23.49
CA ALA A 30 -7.64 -16.63 -24.23
C ALA A 30 -6.39 -16.97 -25.07
N ARG A 31 -6.45 -16.73 -26.38
CA ARG A 31 -5.31 -16.92 -27.29
C ARG A 31 -4.22 -15.94 -26.92
N VAL A 32 -3.07 -16.45 -26.55
CA VAL A 32 -1.82 -15.70 -26.35
C VAL A 32 -1.27 -15.32 -27.74
N GLN A 33 -1.20 -14.03 -28.02
CA GLN A 33 -0.44 -13.54 -29.17
C GLN A 33 0.99 -13.22 -28.73
N LEU A 34 1.94 -13.95 -29.28
CA LEU A 34 3.37 -13.66 -29.13
C LEU A 34 3.76 -12.62 -30.18
N ASN A 35 4.33 -11.51 -29.77
CA ASN A 35 4.90 -10.51 -30.67
C ASN A 35 6.42 -10.75 -30.75
N PRO A 36 6.95 -11.29 -31.88
CA PRO A 36 8.36 -11.71 -31.94
C PRO A 36 9.36 -10.58 -32.02
N ALA A 37 8.94 -9.34 -32.24
CA ALA A 37 9.83 -8.21 -32.54
C ALA A 37 10.53 -7.60 -31.33
N ASP A 38 10.04 -7.85 -30.10
CA ASP A 38 10.55 -7.16 -28.90
C ASP A 38 11.44 -8.02 -27.98
N CYS A 39 11.77 -9.24 -28.37
CA CYS A 39 12.43 -10.19 -27.49
C CYS A 39 13.73 -10.74 -28.02
N ASN A 40 14.83 -10.02 -27.79
CA ASN A 40 16.15 -10.62 -27.94
C ASN A 40 16.73 -11.25 -26.64
N LEU A 41 16.04 -11.16 -25.51
CA LEU A 41 16.47 -11.76 -24.23
C LEU A 41 15.25 -12.07 -23.32
N GLY A 42 14.59 -13.20 -23.54
CA GLY A 42 13.46 -13.67 -22.73
C GLY A 42 12.10 -13.31 -23.33
N GLN A 43 11.18 -14.27 -23.36
CA GLN A 43 9.85 -14.05 -23.92
C GLN A 43 8.98 -13.29 -22.90
N CYS A 44 8.51 -12.11 -23.27
CA CYS A 44 7.46 -11.40 -22.55
C CYS A 44 6.09 -11.82 -23.11
N LEU A 45 5.21 -12.34 -22.26
CA LEU A 45 3.84 -12.62 -22.61
C LEU A 45 2.96 -11.45 -22.18
N HIS A 46 2.33 -10.79 -23.15
CA HIS A 46 1.34 -9.73 -22.92
C HIS A 46 -0.05 -10.34 -22.75
N PHE A 47 -0.68 -10.13 -21.61
CA PHE A 47 -2.07 -10.53 -21.41
C PHE A 47 -2.97 -9.29 -21.43
N HIS A 48 -3.86 -9.22 -22.40
CA HIS A 48 -4.99 -8.32 -22.38
C HIS A 48 -6.16 -8.98 -21.64
N ILE A 49 -6.64 -8.40 -20.57
CA ILE A 49 -7.85 -8.87 -19.87
C ILE A 49 -9.04 -8.49 -20.76
N PRO A 50 -9.84 -9.46 -21.27
CA PRO A 50 -10.96 -9.13 -22.16
C PRO A 50 -12.05 -8.34 -21.43
N ARG A 51 -12.66 -7.39 -22.13
CA ARG A 51 -13.67 -6.41 -21.67
C ARG A 51 -15.02 -6.99 -21.17
N ASN A 52 -15.16 -8.29 -21.00
CA ASN A 52 -16.44 -8.95 -20.69
C ASN A 52 -16.56 -9.43 -19.24
N SER A 53 -16.29 -8.57 -18.25
CA SER A 53 -16.78 -8.79 -16.91
C SER A 53 -18.13 -8.09 -16.72
N PRO A 54 -19.14 -8.73 -16.09
CA PRO A 54 -20.41 -8.07 -15.81
C PRO A 54 -20.16 -6.84 -14.92
N ARG A 55 -20.70 -5.70 -15.33
CA ARG A 55 -20.65 -4.44 -14.58
C ARG A 55 -21.05 -4.68 -13.13
N ALA A 56 -20.11 -4.71 -12.22
CA ALA A 56 -20.39 -4.39 -10.84
C ALA A 56 -20.99 -2.98 -10.83
N ARG A 57 -22.20 -2.82 -10.29
CA ARG A 57 -22.82 -1.52 -10.11
C ARG A 57 -21.86 -0.67 -9.27
N SER A 58 -21.26 0.33 -9.89
CA SER A 58 -20.50 1.36 -9.19
C SER A 58 -21.48 2.11 -8.30
N THR A 59 -21.46 1.86 -7.00
CA THR A 59 -21.95 2.81 -6.01
C THR A 59 -21.21 4.13 -6.24
N PRO A 60 -21.88 5.29 -6.15
CA PRO A 60 -21.21 6.57 -6.32
C PRO A 60 -20.09 6.65 -5.27
N VAL A 61 -18.86 6.60 -5.74
CA VAL A 61 -17.68 6.86 -4.91
C VAL A 61 -17.77 8.33 -4.54
N VAL A 62 -18.03 8.61 -3.28
CA VAL A 62 -17.84 9.97 -2.74
C VAL A 62 -16.37 10.25 -2.95
N THR A 63 -16.05 11.08 -3.92
CA THR A 63 -14.67 11.44 -4.28
C THR A 63 -14.17 12.36 -3.19
N ARG A 64 -13.60 11.82 -2.13
CA ARG A 64 -12.88 12.62 -1.15
C ARG A 64 -11.66 13.23 -1.84
N LEU A 65 -11.41 14.50 -1.59
CA LEU A 65 -10.30 15.23 -2.19
C LEU A 65 -8.94 14.66 -1.75
N VAL A 66 -8.85 14.16 -0.50
CA VAL A 66 -7.66 13.44 0.00
C VAL A 66 -8.11 12.11 0.59
N SER A 67 -7.51 11.04 0.13
CA SER A 67 -7.77 9.66 0.56
C SER A 67 -6.49 8.85 0.44
N LEU A 68 -6.50 7.59 0.90
CA LEU A 68 -5.44 6.65 0.54
C LEU A 68 -5.44 6.43 -0.97
N SER A 69 -4.26 6.53 -1.55
CA SER A 69 -4.04 6.28 -2.97
C SER A 69 -4.11 4.80 -3.27
N LEU A 70 -4.50 4.45 -4.50
CA LEU A 70 -4.24 3.14 -5.06
C LEU A 70 -2.73 2.86 -5.32
N LEU A 71 -1.83 3.83 -5.05
CA LEU A 71 -0.39 3.60 -4.87
C LEU A 71 -0.16 2.86 -3.55
N THR A 72 -0.53 1.60 -3.55
CA THR A 72 -0.40 0.71 -2.42
C THR A 72 0.52 -0.46 -2.79
N SER A 73 1.06 -1.13 -1.78
CA SER A 73 1.57 -2.48 -1.99
C SER A 73 0.44 -3.37 -2.51
N PRO A 74 0.74 -4.41 -3.31
CA PRO A 74 -0.28 -5.28 -3.88
C PRO A 74 -1.19 -5.97 -2.85
N ASP A 75 -0.70 -6.10 -1.64
CA ASP A 75 -1.34 -6.72 -0.47
C ASP A 75 -2.00 -5.71 0.48
N PHE A 76 -2.05 -4.43 0.12
CA PHE A 76 -2.75 -3.39 0.88
C PHE A 76 -4.19 -3.21 0.37
N VAL A 77 -5.13 -3.26 1.28
CA VAL A 77 -6.56 -3.08 0.97
C VAL A 77 -7.04 -1.72 1.45
N VAL A 78 -7.57 -0.92 0.53
CA VAL A 78 -8.22 0.35 0.85
C VAL A 78 -9.71 0.11 1.00
N GLY A 79 -10.23 0.41 2.18
CA GLY A 79 -11.64 0.23 2.50
C GLY A 79 -12.53 1.30 1.89
N HIS A 80 -13.83 1.13 2.10
CA HIS A 80 -14.85 2.05 1.60
C HIS A 80 -14.61 3.48 2.12
N GLY A 81 -14.69 4.46 1.22
CA GLY A 81 -14.44 5.87 1.55
C GLY A 81 -12.97 6.31 1.47
N GLY A 82 -12.02 5.40 1.21
CA GLY A 82 -10.62 5.75 0.97
C GLY A 82 -9.81 6.17 2.20
N LEU A 83 -10.36 6.05 3.41
CA LEU A 83 -9.64 6.39 4.65
C LEU A 83 -9.18 5.16 5.42
N ARG A 84 -9.96 4.09 5.38
CA ARG A 84 -9.58 2.84 6.06
C ARG A 84 -8.59 2.05 5.24
N GLY A 85 -7.53 1.59 5.88
CA GLY A 85 -6.52 0.74 5.25
C GLY A 85 -6.16 -0.45 6.13
N HIS A 86 -5.85 -1.57 5.49
CA HIS A 86 -5.33 -2.75 6.20
C HIS A 86 -4.49 -3.62 5.27
N ALA A 87 -3.59 -4.40 5.86
CA ALA A 87 -2.86 -5.45 5.14
C ALA A 87 -3.80 -6.60 4.76
N LEU A 88 -3.48 -7.34 3.71
CA LEU A 88 -4.21 -8.55 3.37
C LEU A 88 -3.93 -9.62 4.45
N PRO A 89 -4.96 -10.10 5.17
CA PRO A 89 -4.72 -11.06 6.26
C PRO A 89 -4.52 -12.47 5.72
N GLY A 90 -3.73 -13.26 6.45
CA GLY A 90 -3.66 -14.70 6.31
C GLY A 90 -2.55 -15.25 5.42
N GLY A 91 -2.15 -16.50 5.69
CA GLY A 91 -1.11 -17.23 4.98
C GLY A 91 0.23 -16.50 4.97
N ALA A 92 0.92 -16.55 3.84
CA ALA A 92 2.22 -15.90 3.66
C ALA A 92 2.17 -14.36 3.75
N PHE A 93 1.01 -13.73 3.52
CA PHE A 93 0.85 -12.28 3.61
C PHE A 93 0.95 -11.74 5.03
N ALA A 94 0.70 -12.57 6.05
CA ALA A 94 0.87 -12.18 7.45
C ALA A 94 2.32 -11.74 7.78
N TYR A 95 3.30 -12.20 7.02
CA TYR A 95 4.71 -11.83 7.18
C TYR A 95 5.10 -10.57 6.41
N CYS A 96 4.26 -10.10 5.50
CA CYS A 96 4.56 -8.97 4.63
C CYS A 96 4.21 -7.63 5.28
N TRP A 97 5.01 -6.62 4.96
CA TRP A 97 4.67 -5.24 5.21
C TRP A 97 3.89 -4.69 4.01
N SER A 98 2.80 -4.01 4.29
CA SER A 98 1.90 -3.44 3.30
C SER A 98 1.85 -1.93 3.45
N GLY A 99 2.17 -1.20 2.39
CA GLY A 99 2.25 0.25 2.42
C GLY A 99 1.19 0.95 1.57
N ALA A 100 0.79 2.15 1.99
CA ALA A 100 -0.09 3.02 1.23
C ALA A 100 0.26 4.50 1.42
N ARG A 101 0.13 5.29 0.35
CA ARG A 101 0.27 6.75 0.36
C ARG A 101 -1.07 7.43 0.17
N ALA A 102 -1.17 8.69 0.62
CA ALA A 102 -2.29 9.55 0.29
C ALA A 102 -2.29 9.96 -1.18
N THR A 103 -3.46 10.37 -1.69
CA THR A 103 -3.65 10.85 -3.07
C THR A 103 -3.03 12.21 -3.33
N ALA A 104 -2.84 13.03 -2.28
CA ALA A 104 -2.28 14.36 -2.37
C ALA A 104 -1.05 14.49 -1.46
N GLY A 105 0.01 15.05 -2.00
CA GLY A 105 1.23 15.40 -1.31
C GLY A 105 1.50 16.90 -1.36
N VAL A 106 2.60 17.34 -0.78
CA VAL A 106 3.05 18.73 -0.71
C VAL A 106 4.46 18.87 -1.26
N ARG A 107 4.72 19.98 -1.94
CA ARG A 107 6.05 20.38 -2.42
C ARG A 107 6.42 21.80 -2.04
N GLY A 108 5.43 22.65 -1.84
CA GLY A 108 5.57 24.03 -1.42
C GLY A 108 5.85 24.20 0.09
N GLY A 109 5.76 25.45 0.58
CA GLY A 109 5.76 25.76 2.00
C GLY A 109 4.45 25.37 2.70
N GLY A 110 4.32 25.71 3.95
CA GLY A 110 3.15 25.45 4.79
C GLY A 110 3.42 24.48 5.94
N LYS A 111 2.49 24.46 6.89
CA LYS A 111 2.51 23.57 8.05
C LYS A 111 1.26 22.72 8.04
N TYR A 112 1.43 21.43 7.78
CA TYR A 112 0.32 20.51 7.61
C TYR A 112 0.46 19.29 8.51
N CYS A 113 -0.68 18.73 8.92
CA CYS A 113 -0.69 17.49 9.68
C CYS A 113 -1.80 16.55 9.22
N PHE A 114 -1.61 15.29 9.50
CA PHE A 114 -2.59 14.22 9.27
C PHE A 114 -2.52 13.20 10.40
N GLY A 115 -3.64 12.53 10.65
CA GLY A 115 -3.76 11.50 11.69
C GLY A 115 -3.83 10.10 11.10
N CYS A 116 -3.43 9.14 11.92
CA CYS A 116 -3.61 7.72 11.71
C CYS A 116 -4.06 7.08 13.01
N ARG A 117 -5.28 6.56 13.04
CA ARG A 117 -5.81 5.84 14.19
C ARG A 117 -5.68 4.34 13.94
N VAL A 118 -5.07 3.62 14.89
CA VAL A 118 -5.03 2.16 14.85
C VAL A 118 -6.38 1.63 15.35
N VAL A 119 -7.11 0.94 14.47
CA VAL A 119 -8.48 0.51 14.75
C VAL A 119 -8.53 -0.90 15.34
N ALA A 120 -7.75 -1.82 14.77
CA ALA A 120 -7.77 -3.21 15.19
C ALA A 120 -6.50 -3.94 14.75
N GLU A 121 -6.17 -4.98 15.49
CA GLU A 121 -5.26 -6.04 15.04
C GLU A 121 -6.04 -7.07 14.23
N GLN A 122 -5.41 -7.59 13.18
CA GLN A 122 -5.98 -8.65 12.37
C GLN A 122 -5.55 -10.01 12.93
N PRO A 123 -6.46 -10.98 13.04
CA PRO A 123 -6.11 -12.32 13.52
C PRO A 123 -5.15 -12.99 12.54
N VAL A 124 -4.01 -13.47 13.04
CA VAL A 124 -2.98 -14.14 12.24
C VAL A 124 -2.40 -15.32 12.98
N GLU A 125 -2.03 -16.35 12.23
CA GLU A 125 -1.32 -17.52 12.71
C GLU A 125 0.17 -17.35 12.39
N MET A 126 0.96 -16.92 13.38
CA MET A 126 2.40 -16.66 13.27
C MET A 126 3.10 -17.20 14.51
N GLU A 127 3.13 -18.54 14.65
CA GLU A 127 3.69 -19.21 15.83
C GLU A 127 5.21 -18.98 15.98
N ASP A 128 5.90 -18.77 14.86
CA ASP A 128 7.34 -18.55 14.75
C ASP A 128 7.77 -17.08 14.96
N THR A 129 6.82 -16.18 15.24
CA THR A 129 7.06 -14.73 15.38
C THR A 129 6.67 -14.27 16.77
N ASP A 130 7.54 -13.49 17.41
CA ASP A 130 7.27 -12.86 18.71
C ASP A 130 5.99 -12.02 18.67
N ALA A 131 5.21 -12.05 19.74
CA ALA A 131 3.91 -11.35 19.80
C ALA A 131 4.04 -9.86 19.46
N GLY A 132 5.07 -9.17 19.96
CA GLY A 132 5.33 -7.76 19.68
C GLY A 132 5.76 -7.46 18.22
N GLN A 133 6.00 -8.49 17.40
CA GLN A 133 6.40 -8.36 16.00
C GLN A 133 5.29 -8.78 15.00
N ARG A 134 4.14 -9.22 15.51
CA ARG A 134 3.03 -9.71 14.69
C ARG A 134 2.17 -8.58 14.14
N HIS A 135 1.94 -7.54 14.94
CA HIS A 135 1.04 -6.43 14.63
C HIS A 135 1.82 -5.12 14.71
N LEU A 136 2.15 -4.55 13.56
CA LEU A 136 3.01 -3.37 13.52
C LEU A 136 2.40 -2.28 12.62
N CYS A 137 2.56 -1.03 13.05
CA CYS A 137 2.16 0.14 12.30
C CYS A 137 3.31 1.15 12.27
N ARG A 138 3.60 1.71 11.10
CA ARG A 138 4.46 2.88 10.95
C ARG A 138 3.67 3.98 10.28
N VAL A 139 3.78 5.18 10.80
CA VAL A 139 3.09 6.38 10.31
C VAL A 139 4.12 7.44 10.02
N GLY A 140 4.04 8.05 8.86
CA GLY A 140 4.97 9.11 8.52
C GLY A 140 4.79 9.62 7.11
N VAL A 141 5.87 10.08 6.52
CA VAL A 141 5.87 10.65 5.17
C VAL A 141 6.96 10.03 4.30
N SER A 142 6.71 9.99 3.02
CA SER A 142 7.70 9.59 2.03
C SER A 142 7.62 10.48 0.79
N ARG A 143 8.74 10.59 0.10
CA ARG A 143 8.76 11.23 -1.21
C ARG A 143 8.08 10.34 -2.24
N GLY A 144 7.43 10.94 -3.23
CA GLY A 144 6.63 10.21 -4.22
C GLY A 144 7.39 9.13 -4.99
N ASP A 145 8.70 9.32 -5.22
CA ASP A 145 9.57 8.35 -5.91
C ASP A 145 10.14 7.25 -5.00
N ASP A 146 9.90 7.30 -3.69
CA ASP A 146 10.31 6.25 -2.77
C ASP A 146 9.42 4.99 -2.92
N PRO A 147 9.92 3.78 -2.68
CA PRO A 147 9.10 2.57 -2.71
C PRO A 147 7.95 2.61 -1.70
N VAL A 148 6.75 2.19 -2.09
CA VAL A 148 5.58 2.16 -1.19
C VAL A 148 5.66 1.03 -0.16
N GLY A 149 6.42 -0.02 -0.46
CA GLY A 149 6.63 -1.15 0.45
C GLY A 149 7.63 -0.88 1.58
N GLY A 150 8.26 0.30 1.62
CA GLY A 150 9.19 0.71 2.65
C GLY A 150 8.84 2.06 3.25
N LEU A 151 9.02 2.26 4.54
CA LEU A 151 8.79 3.54 5.21
C LEU A 151 9.73 3.69 6.41
N GLY A 152 10.55 4.75 6.39
CA GLY A 152 11.51 5.02 7.44
C GLY A 152 12.70 4.06 7.45
N GLU A 153 13.10 3.54 6.30
CA GLU A 153 14.28 2.70 6.14
C GLU A 153 15.56 3.53 5.95
N ALA A 154 16.69 2.97 6.37
CA ALA A 154 17.98 3.62 6.18
C ALA A 154 18.28 3.78 4.68
N GLY A 155 18.56 5.02 4.24
CA GLY A 155 18.82 5.35 2.85
C GLY A 155 17.58 5.55 1.99
N GLY A 156 16.37 5.36 2.53
CA GLY A 156 15.11 5.72 1.90
C GLY A 156 14.83 7.22 1.98
N GLN A 157 13.88 7.67 1.18
CA GLN A 157 13.44 9.06 1.14
C GLN A 157 12.12 9.20 1.88
N SER A 158 12.11 8.68 3.10
CA SER A 158 10.95 8.58 3.96
C SER A 158 11.35 8.68 5.42
N PHE A 159 10.40 9.09 6.25
CA PHE A 159 10.56 9.16 7.70
C PHE A 159 9.27 8.73 8.39
N ALA A 160 9.39 7.92 9.44
CA ALA A 160 8.24 7.40 10.15
C ALA A 160 8.47 7.22 11.64
N PHE A 161 7.38 7.31 12.37
CA PHE A 161 7.23 6.86 13.73
C PHE A 161 6.62 5.45 13.74
N GLY A 162 7.23 4.52 14.45
CA GLY A 162 6.80 3.12 14.52
C GLY A 162 6.17 2.77 15.85
N GLY A 163 5.15 1.92 15.85
CA GLY A 163 4.40 1.52 17.05
C GLY A 163 5.17 0.70 18.09
N THR A 164 6.35 0.20 17.73
CA THR A 164 7.21 -0.57 18.67
C THR A 164 8.18 0.30 19.50
N GLY A 165 8.07 1.63 19.42
CA GLY A 165 8.97 2.54 20.13
C GLY A 165 10.38 2.64 19.53
N GLY A 166 11.15 3.60 20.01
CA GLY A 166 12.60 3.58 19.90
C GLY A 166 13.22 3.86 18.54
N LYS A 167 12.90 5.00 17.87
CA LYS A 167 13.85 5.53 16.90
C LYS A 167 14.46 6.83 17.44
N PRO A 168 15.80 6.96 17.38
CA PRO A 168 16.44 8.22 17.69
C PRO A 168 15.95 9.28 16.69
N GLY A 169 15.36 10.36 17.17
CA GLY A 169 15.27 11.59 16.42
C GLY A 169 16.67 12.05 16.02
N HIS A 170 16.78 12.80 14.96
CA HIS A 170 18.07 13.27 14.43
C HIS A 170 18.90 14.07 15.45
N ASP A 171 18.28 14.62 16.48
CA ASP A 171 18.89 15.43 17.54
C ASP A 171 19.03 14.70 18.90
N GLY A 172 18.97 13.35 18.91
CA GLY A 172 19.14 12.58 20.15
C GLY A 172 17.91 12.58 21.06
N ASN A 173 16.81 13.23 20.69
CA ASN A 173 15.53 13.11 21.37
C ASN A 173 14.87 11.82 20.91
N LEU A 174 14.83 10.85 21.81
CA LEU A 174 14.10 9.59 21.61
C LEU A 174 12.60 9.90 21.73
N ILE A 175 11.86 9.73 20.64
CA ILE A 175 10.42 9.49 20.75
C ILE A 175 10.29 8.00 21.09
N ASP A 176 10.35 7.73 22.39
CA ASP A 176 10.30 6.36 22.95
C ASP A 176 8.88 6.05 23.41
N ASP A 177 7.90 6.38 22.59
CA ASP A 177 6.51 6.14 22.92
C ASP A 177 5.93 5.09 21.97
N GLU A 178 5.41 4.02 22.54
CA GLU A 178 4.73 2.95 21.80
C GLU A 178 3.28 3.35 21.54
N PHE A 179 2.72 2.91 20.43
CA PHE A 179 1.31 3.07 20.12
C PHE A 179 0.70 1.79 19.54
N GLY A 180 -0.58 1.60 19.81
CA GLY A 180 -1.32 0.40 19.43
C GLY A 180 -2.80 0.67 19.18
N VAL A 181 -3.62 -0.38 19.26
CA VAL A 181 -5.07 -0.28 19.04
C VAL A 181 -5.71 0.76 19.95
N GLY A 182 -6.48 1.64 19.35
CA GLY A 182 -7.17 2.76 20.02
C GLY A 182 -6.40 4.07 19.96
N ASP A 183 -5.07 4.05 19.78
CA ASP A 183 -4.26 5.24 19.69
C ASP A 183 -4.39 5.94 18.33
N THR A 184 -4.27 7.27 18.37
CA THR A 184 -4.16 8.14 17.20
C THR A 184 -2.80 8.79 17.18
N VAL A 185 -2.04 8.57 16.11
CA VAL A 185 -0.76 9.26 15.85
C VAL A 185 -1.00 10.36 14.83
N VAL A 186 -0.58 11.56 15.14
CA VAL A 186 -0.60 12.69 14.21
C VAL A 186 0.82 12.99 13.77
N CYS A 187 1.05 12.97 12.46
CA CYS A 187 2.30 13.42 11.85
C CYS A 187 2.14 14.86 11.38
N ALA A 188 3.04 15.73 11.82
CA ALA A 188 3.06 17.16 11.53
C ALA A 188 4.32 17.53 10.74
N VAL A 189 4.16 18.20 9.61
CA VAL A 189 5.24 18.58 8.68
C VAL A 189 5.28 20.08 8.55
N ASP A 190 6.42 20.70 8.90
CA ASP A 190 6.68 22.14 8.76
C ASP A 190 7.64 22.37 7.59
N LEU A 191 7.14 22.98 6.52
CA LEU A 191 7.91 23.33 5.33
C LEU A 191 8.12 24.85 5.17
N ASP A 192 7.69 25.66 6.14
CA ASP A 192 7.84 27.13 6.11
C ASP A 192 9.22 27.58 6.53
N ALA A 193 9.87 26.86 7.44
CA ALA A 193 11.18 27.21 7.99
C ALA A 193 12.35 26.91 7.06
N ARG A 194 12.19 27.13 5.74
CA ARG A 194 13.21 26.84 4.72
C ARG A 194 14.53 27.56 4.97
N PRO A 195 15.66 26.93 4.65
CA PRO A 195 15.81 25.62 3.99
C PRO A 195 15.56 24.43 4.92
N MET A 196 15.52 24.65 6.24
CA MET A 196 15.34 23.58 7.23
C MET A 196 13.87 23.31 7.48
N ALA A 197 13.39 22.17 7.02
CA ALA A 197 12.04 21.65 7.28
C ALA A 197 12.08 20.71 8.49
N SER A 198 10.92 20.45 9.07
CA SER A 198 10.83 19.52 10.20
C SER A 198 9.61 18.62 10.16
N ILE A 199 9.75 17.46 10.80
CA ILE A 199 8.67 16.49 11.02
C ILE A 199 8.61 16.23 12.51
N GLY A 200 7.40 16.31 13.05
CA GLY A 200 7.11 15.98 14.45
C GLY A 200 5.89 15.10 14.57
N PHE A 201 5.68 14.58 15.76
CA PHE A 201 4.55 13.69 16.04
C PHE A 201 3.80 14.11 17.30
N ALA A 202 2.50 13.78 17.28
CA ALA A 202 1.67 13.77 18.48
C ALA A 202 0.99 12.42 18.61
N LYS A 203 0.72 12.01 19.86
CA LYS A 203 -0.05 10.82 20.17
C LYS A 203 -1.21 11.21 21.09
N ASN A 204 -2.42 10.86 20.71
CA ASN A 204 -3.63 11.15 21.48
C ASN A 204 -3.65 12.63 21.95
N VAL A 205 -3.45 13.55 21.00
CA VAL A 205 -3.37 15.02 21.21
C VAL A 205 -2.09 15.50 21.90
N GLN A 206 -1.36 14.63 22.59
CA GLN A 206 -0.12 15.00 23.26
C GLN A 206 1.03 15.17 22.25
N TRP A 207 1.62 16.36 22.19
CA TRP A 207 2.78 16.61 21.36
C TRP A 207 4.02 15.89 21.89
N LEU A 208 4.65 15.06 21.07
CA LEU A 208 5.86 14.30 21.41
C LEU A 208 7.15 15.04 21.04
N GLY A 209 7.06 16.02 20.13
CA GLY A 209 8.20 16.80 19.71
C GLY A 209 8.54 16.66 18.21
N ILE A 210 9.61 17.37 17.81
CA ILE A 210 10.19 17.27 16.48
C ILE A 210 11.11 16.06 16.45
N ALA A 211 10.82 15.14 15.54
CA ALA A 211 11.54 13.88 15.38
C ALA A 211 12.64 13.97 14.32
N LEU A 212 12.45 14.81 13.30
CA LEU A 212 13.40 15.02 12.23
C LEU A 212 13.45 16.48 11.81
N THR A 213 14.65 17.00 11.63
CA THR A 213 14.91 18.25 10.90
C THR A 213 15.75 17.92 9.67
N PHE A 214 15.37 18.42 8.51
CA PHE A 214 16.04 18.12 7.24
C PHE A 214 16.10 19.33 6.33
N ASP A 215 17.14 19.37 5.48
CA ASP A 215 17.26 20.40 4.46
C ASP A 215 16.35 20.09 3.27
N ALA A 216 15.26 20.84 3.15
CA ALA A 216 14.27 20.67 2.09
C ALA A 216 14.82 21.04 0.69
N SER A 217 15.95 21.75 0.59
CA SER A 217 16.57 22.12 -0.68
C SER A 217 17.46 21.01 -1.27
N GLN A 218 17.88 20.03 -0.46
CA GLN A 218 18.76 18.96 -0.89
C GLN A 218 18.00 17.82 -1.55
N THR A 219 18.29 17.56 -2.81
CA THR A 219 17.58 16.57 -3.65
C THR A 219 18.16 15.18 -3.64
N GLN A 220 19.43 15.05 -3.26
CA GLN A 220 20.18 13.81 -3.41
C GLN A 220 20.08 12.90 -2.19
N THR A 221 19.78 13.44 -1.03
CA THR A 221 19.69 12.68 0.22
C THR A 221 18.45 13.06 1.02
N GLY A 222 17.69 12.05 1.44
CA GLY A 222 16.53 12.24 2.31
C GLY A 222 15.31 12.84 1.62
N LEU A 223 14.48 13.55 2.39
CA LEU A 223 13.18 14.10 1.99
C LEU A 223 13.27 15.40 1.17
N GLY A 224 14.41 15.75 0.61
CA GLY A 224 14.61 17.02 -0.10
C GLY A 224 13.53 17.33 -1.13
N LEU A 225 12.95 18.51 -0.99
CA LEU A 225 11.94 19.07 -1.89
C LEU A 225 12.62 20.01 -2.86
N VAL A 226 12.53 19.75 -4.14
CA VAL A 226 13.09 20.64 -5.15
C VAL A 226 12.00 21.42 -5.83
N GLU A 227 12.18 22.75 -5.92
CA GLU A 227 11.27 23.62 -6.66
C GLU A 227 11.34 23.39 -8.16
N ALA A 228 12.51 23.06 -8.67
CA ALA A 228 12.70 22.72 -10.08
C ALA A 228 12.46 21.22 -10.33
N PRO A 229 11.84 20.85 -11.46
CA PRO A 229 11.60 19.45 -11.79
C PRO A 229 12.93 18.75 -12.11
N VAL A 230 13.61 18.26 -11.07
CA VAL A 230 14.74 17.35 -11.24
C VAL A 230 14.22 15.98 -11.69
N LYS A 231 12.95 15.72 -11.47
CA LYS A 231 12.23 14.51 -11.84
C LYS A 231 11.18 14.83 -12.91
N PRO A 232 10.94 13.91 -13.85
CA PRO A 232 10.00 14.13 -14.96
C PRO A 232 8.56 14.37 -14.49
N MET A 233 8.18 13.81 -13.34
CA MET A 233 6.85 13.95 -12.79
C MET A 233 6.85 14.78 -11.49
N PRO A 234 5.99 15.81 -11.36
CA PRO A 234 5.96 16.68 -10.17
C PRO A 234 5.75 15.93 -8.86
N TRP A 235 4.95 14.86 -8.87
CA TRP A 235 4.67 14.06 -7.68
C TRP A 235 5.89 13.26 -7.18
N GLU A 236 6.85 12.94 -8.04
CA GLU A 236 8.05 12.20 -7.63
C GLU A 236 8.89 12.95 -6.59
N SER A 237 8.84 14.29 -6.59
CA SER A 237 9.55 15.15 -5.65
C SER A 237 8.68 15.78 -4.56
N ALA A 238 7.42 15.37 -4.44
CA ALA A 238 6.52 15.80 -3.38
C ALA A 238 6.53 14.82 -2.20
N ILE A 239 6.23 15.32 -1.00
CA ILE A 239 6.07 14.53 0.22
C ILE A 239 4.60 14.14 0.37
N PHE A 240 4.35 12.88 0.65
CA PHE A 240 3.02 12.31 0.86
C PHE A 240 2.88 11.69 2.24
N PRO A 241 1.72 11.78 2.90
CA PRO A 241 1.37 10.90 4.00
C PRO A 241 1.53 9.44 3.58
N HIS A 242 2.13 8.66 4.45
CA HIS A 242 2.43 7.27 4.17
C HIS A 242 2.24 6.43 5.44
N VAL A 243 1.61 5.28 5.28
CA VAL A 243 1.50 4.25 6.33
C VAL A 243 2.06 2.93 5.83
N LEU A 244 2.71 2.21 6.73
CA LEU A 244 3.23 0.88 6.49
C LEU A 244 2.73 -0.05 7.59
N LEU A 245 1.97 -1.07 7.21
CA LEU A 245 1.20 -1.91 8.11
C LEU A 245 1.65 -3.37 8.04
N LYS A 246 1.61 -4.05 9.17
CA LYS A 246 1.71 -5.49 9.26
C LYS A 246 0.60 -5.98 10.19
N ASN A 247 -0.39 -6.67 9.63
CA ASN A 247 -1.52 -7.27 10.34
C ASN A 247 -2.32 -6.30 11.24
N VAL A 248 -2.43 -5.03 10.84
CA VAL A 248 -3.25 -4.04 11.54
C VAL A 248 -4.18 -3.33 10.57
N MET A 249 -5.26 -2.77 11.12
CA MET A 249 -6.22 -1.94 10.42
C MET A 249 -6.14 -0.53 10.98
N VAL A 250 -6.11 0.47 10.09
CA VAL A 250 -6.04 1.88 10.45
C VAL A 250 -7.11 2.70 9.77
N ASP A 251 -7.49 3.80 10.40
CA ASP A 251 -8.27 4.87 9.80
C ASP A 251 -7.40 6.13 9.68
N MET A 252 -7.24 6.61 8.44
CA MET A 252 -6.52 7.85 8.16
C MET A 252 -7.43 9.06 8.35
N GLN A 253 -6.85 10.15 8.85
CA GLN A 253 -7.53 11.40 9.15
C GLN A 253 -6.79 12.54 8.44
N PHE A 254 -7.38 13.08 7.37
CA PHE A 254 -6.78 14.16 6.59
C PHE A 254 -7.48 15.50 6.81
N SER A 255 -8.66 15.48 7.40
CA SER A 255 -9.47 16.64 7.73
C SER A 255 -10.09 16.52 9.12
N MET A 256 -10.60 17.62 9.65
CA MET A 256 -11.34 17.60 10.92
C MET A 256 -12.61 16.76 10.82
N GLU A 257 -13.22 16.69 9.65
CA GLU A 257 -14.39 15.82 9.37
C GLU A 257 -14.04 14.33 9.49
N ASP A 258 -12.79 13.97 9.26
CA ASP A 258 -12.27 12.62 9.43
C ASP A 258 -11.91 12.28 10.89
N GLY A 259 -12.10 13.25 11.80
CA GLY A 259 -11.74 13.14 13.22
C GLY A 259 -10.30 13.54 13.54
N LEU A 260 -9.61 14.25 12.64
CA LEU A 260 -8.29 14.81 12.93
C LEU A 260 -8.41 15.92 13.97
N GLU A 261 -7.61 15.84 15.01
CA GLU A 261 -7.33 16.94 15.92
C GLU A 261 -5.95 17.54 15.55
N PRO A 262 -5.93 18.68 14.84
CA PRO A 262 -4.67 19.25 14.36
C PRO A 262 -3.74 19.67 15.50
N VAL A 263 -2.45 19.46 15.33
CA VAL A 263 -1.43 20.01 16.21
C VAL A 263 -1.46 21.55 16.11
N ASN A 264 -1.31 22.23 17.24
CA ASN A 264 -1.36 23.68 17.29
C ASN A 264 -0.34 24.32 16.33
N GLY A 265 -0.81 25.22 15.48
CA GLY A 265 -0.01 25.88 14.45
C GLY A 265 0.10 25.10 13.13
N TYR A 266 -0.51 23.92 13.03
CA TYR A 266 -0.58 23.13 11.80
C TYR A 266 -2.02 23.08 11.26
N GLN A 267 -2.13 23.04 9.93
CA GLN A 267 -3.41 22.88 9.24
C GLN A 267 -3.65 21.40 8.89
N PRO A 268 -4.92 20.96 8.77
CA PRO A 268 -5.22 19.64 8.24
C PRO A 268 -4.61 19.44 6.86
N TRP A 269 -4.16 18.22 6.57
CA TRP A 269 -3.56 17.91 5.26
C TRP A 269 -4.47 18.22 4.07
N SER A 270 -5.78 18.11 4.24
CA SER A 270 -6.77 18.47 3.22
C SER A 270 -6.75 19.96 2.81
N SER A 271 -6.23 20.86 3.66
CA SER A 271 -6.11 22.29 3.36
C SER A 271 -5.15 22.58 2.20
N LEU A 272 -4.21 21.66 1.91
CA LEU A 272 -3.30 21.77 0.75
C LEU A 272 -4.01 22.11 -0.57
N LEU A 273 -5.22 21.60 -0.75
CA LEU A 273 -5.99 21.81 -1.97
C LEU A 273 -6.47 23.25 -2.10
N GLY A 274 -6.93 23.85 -0.98
CA GLY A 274 -7.34 25.25 -0.93
C GLY A 274 -6.17 26.22 -1.04
N ASP A 275 -5.02 25.86 -0.49
CA ASP A 275 -3.81 26.67 -0.48
C ASP A 275 -3.05 26.65 -1.82
N GLY A 276 -3.44 25.78 -2.75
CA GLY A 276 -2.75 25.61 -4.03
C GLY A 276 -1.37 24.91 -3.90
N ASN A 277 -1.07 24.32 -2.74
CA ASN A 277 0.18 23.60 -2.47
C ASN A 277 0.10 22.10 -2.77
N ALA A 278 -1.09 21.60 -3.12
CA ALA A 278 -1.28 20.19 -3.38
C ALA A 278 -0.59 19.74 -4.66
N VAL A 279 0.15 18.65 -4.54
CA VAL A 279 0.65 17.87 -5.66
C VAL A 279 -0.11 16.54 -5.68
N LEU A 280 -0.94 16.34 -6.68
CA LEU A 280 -1.67 15.10 -6.81
C LEU A 280 -0.72 13.97 -7.20
N GLY A 281 -0.84 12.86 -6.48
CA GLY A 281 -0.21 11.61 -6.83
C GLY A 281 -0.76 11.07 -8.16
N PRO A 282 -0.12 10.08 -8.75
CA PRO A 282 -0.60 9.48 -9.97
C PRO A 282 -2.00 8.87 -9.76
N THR A 283 -2.91 9.19 -10.66
CA THR A 283 -4.22 8.52 -10.73
C THR A 283 -4.04 7.17 -11.42
N PHE A 284 -4.66 6.13 -10.87
CA PHE A 284 -4.69 4.84 -11.54
C PHE A 284 -5.87 4.76 -12.49
N ALA A 285 -5.61 4.12 -13.61
CA ALA A 285 -6.62 3.57 -14.48
C ALA A 285 -7.50 2.56 -13.72
N GLU A 286 -8.70 2.31 -14.19
CA GLU A 286 -9.53 1.24 -13.64
C GLU A 286 -8.81 -0.11 -13.80
N GLN A 287 -9.10 -1.07 -12.91
CA GLN A 287 -8.47 -2.41 -12.93
C GLN A 287 -8.48 -3.07 -14.31
N ARG A 288 -9.51 -2.79 -15.12
CA ARG A 288 -9.65 -3.29 -16.50
C ARG A 288 -8.64 -2.69 -17.48
N GLU A 289 -7.96 -1.61 -17.12
CA GLU A 289 -6.95 -0.93 -17.94
C GLU A 289 -5.52 -1.29 -17.52
N CYS A 290 -5.38 -2.11 -16.46
CA CYS A 290 -4.09 -2.60 -16.01
C CYS A 290 -3.51 -3.60 -17.00
N GLU A 291 -2.23 -3.45 -17.32
CA GLU A 291 -1.44 -4.40 -18.09
C GLU A 291 -0.70 -5.36 -17.15
N ILE A 292 -0.72 -6.65 -17.47
CA ILE A 292 0.07 -7.65 -16.77
C ILE A 292 1.13 -8.18 -17.73
N LEU A 293 2.41 -7.94 -17.38
CA LEU A 293 3.56 -8.48 -18.10
C LEU A 293 4.10 -9.71 -17.35
N VAL A 294 4.04 -10.87 -18.00
CA VAL A 294 4.57 -12.11 -17.43
C VAL A 294 5.92 -12.43 -18.06
N MET A 295 6.96 -12.48 -17.24
CA MET A 295 8.31 -12.82 -17.70
C MET A 295 8.50 -14.34 -17.71
N VAL A 296 8.72 -14.92 -18.91
CA VAL A 296 8.92 -16.36 -19.10
C VAL A 296 10.35 -16.62 -19.59
N GLY A 297 10.98 -17.67 -19.06
CA GLY A 297 12.33 -18.06 -19.45
C GLY A 297 12.98 -19.01 -18.44
N LEU A 298 14.12 -19.57 -18.79
CA LEU A 298 14.88 -20.47 -17.93
C LEU A 298 15.38 -19.79 -16.66
N PRO A 299 15.70 -20.53 -15.59
CA PRO A 299 16.42 -19.99 -14.45
C PRO A 299 17.68 -19.24 -14.91
N ALA A 300 18.00 -18.12 -14.24
CA ALA A 300 19.14 -17.26 -14.55
C ALA A 300 19.15 -16.58 -15.93
N SER A 301 18.08 -16.62 -16.73
CA SER A 301 18.00 -16.01 -18.07
C SER A 301 17.84 -14.47 -18.04
N GLY A 302 17.98 -13.81 -16.90
CA GLY A 302 17.90 -12.34 -16.78
C GLY A 302 16.49 -11.78 -16.69
N LYS A 303 15.44 -12.58 -16.40
CA LYS A 303 14.05 -12.14 -16.30
C LYS A 303 13.86 -10.96 -15.34
N THR A 304 14.40 -11.06 -14.13
CA THR A 304 14.29 -10.00 -13.13
C THR A 304 14.99 -8.73 -13.59
N THR A 305 16.20 -8.84 -14.13
CA THR A 305 16.96 -7.70 -14.67
C THR A 305 16.19 -7.01 -15.80
N CYS A 306 15.55 -7.78 -16.69
CA CYS A 306 14.73 -7.25 -17.78
C CYS A 306 13.49 -6.52 -17.23
N ALA A 307 12.78 -7.09 -16.24
CA ALA A 307 11.64 -6.47 -15.59
C ALA A 307 12.02 -5.16 -14.89
N GLU A 308 13.12 -5.16 -14.13
CA GLU A 308 13.63 -3.97 -13.45
C GLU A 308 14.05 -2.87 -14.46
N LYS A 309 14.66 -3.25 -15.57
CA LYS A 309 14.99 -2.33 -16.66
C LYS A 309 13.75 -1.74 -17.29
N CYS A 310 12.76 -2.58 -17.64
CA CYS A 310 11.49 -2.15 -18.22
C CYS A 310 10.73 -1.18 -17.29
N ALA A 311 10.63 -1.50 -16.01
CA ALA A 311 9.99 -0.62 -15.02
C ALA A 311 10.72 0.73 -14.88
N ARG A 312 12.04 0.75 -15.01
CA ARG A 312 12.86 1.97 -14.94
C ARG A 312 12.74 2.83 -16.20
N GLU A 313 12.66 2.21 -17.37
CA GLU A 313 12.57 2.90 -18.66
C GLU A 313 11.16 3.43 -18.93
N HIS A 314 10.12 2.77 -18.40
CA HIS A 314 8.70 3.11 -18.57
C HIS A 314 8.05 3.56 -17.27
N ARG A 315 8.63 4.57 -16.61
CA ARG A 315 8.12 5.12 -15.34
C ARG A 315 6.69 5.63 -15.43
N GLU A 316 6.30 6.14 -16.58
CA GLU A 316 4.94 6.59 -16.88
C GLU A 316 3.90 5.48 -16.77
N ARG A 317 4.29 4.23 -17.04
CA ARG A 317 3.43 3.04 -16.92
C ARG A 317 3.33 2.50 -15.50
N ARG A 318 4.21 2.91 -14.61
CA ARG A 318 4.20 2.56 -13.18
C ARG A 318 4.10 1.05 -12.91
N PHE A 319 4.92 0.27 -13.59
CA PHE A 319 4.96 -1.16 -13.38
C PHE A 319 5.37 -1.51 -11.95
N VAL A 320 4.56 -2.36 -11.31
CA VAL A 320 4.89 -3.00 -10.03
C VAL A 320 5.45 -4.37 -10.33
N ILE A 321 6.69 -4.61 -9.89
CA ILE A 321 7.34 -5.90 -10.11
C ILE A 321 6.88 -6.86 -9.02
N LEU A 322 6.24 -7.95 -9.43
CA LEU A 322 5.82 -9.03 -8.55
C LEU A 322 6.75 -10.23 -8.71
N GLY A 323 7.31 -10.72 -7.62
CA GLY A 323 8.20 -11.88 -7.66
C GLY A 323 8.66 -12.30 -6.27
N ILE A 324 9.15 -13.53 -6.16
CA ILE A 324 9.59 -14.13 -4.89
C ILE A 324 10.63 -13.25 -4.18
N LYS A 325 11.59 -12.67 -4.92
CA LYS A 325 12.61 -11.78 -4.36
C LYS A 325 11.98 -10.56 -3.67
N HIS A 326 11.02 -9.90 -4.32
CA HIS A 326 10.32 -8.72 -3.77
C HIS A 326 9.45 -9.09 -2.58
N ALA A 327 8.75 -10.24 -2.63
CA ALA A 327 8.01 -10.73 -1.48
C ALA A 327 8.92 -10.99 -0.27
N LEU A 328 10.07 -11.63 -0.49
CA LEU A 328 11.07 -11.86 0.57
C LEU A 328 11.67 -10.55 1.11
N GLU A 329 11.86 -9.54 0.27
CA GLU A 329 12.32 -8.20 0.70
C GLU A 329 11.26 -7.52 1.56
N GLN A 330 9.99 -7.59 1.20
CA GLN A 330 8.88 -7.08 2.01
C GLN A 330 8.74 -7.77 3.37
N MET A 331 9.08 -9.06 3.45
CA MET A 331 9.13 -9.79 4.73
C MET A 331 10.31 -9.35 5.60
N LYS A 332 11.41 -8.90 4.98
CA LYS A 332 12.68 -8.56 5.65
C LYS A 332 12.78 -7.11 6.12
N VAL A 333 11.75 -6.28 5.96
CA VAL A 333 11.77 -4.90 6.46
C VAL A 333 12.04 -4.93 7.96
N GLN A 334 13.31 -4.99 8.30
CA GLN A 334 13.79 -5.04 9.68
C GLN A 334 13.83 -3.62 10.25
N ILE A 335 13.32 -3.50 11.44
CA ILE A 335 13.60 -2.39 12.33
C ILE A 335 15.10 -2.50 12.67
N LYS A 336 15.92 -1.60 12.16
CA LYS A 336 17.26 -1.37 12.70
C LYS A 336 17.20 -0.28 13.73
#